data_4ac3b5525b04d640f4d0e663520ec422
#
_entry.id   4ac3b5525b04d640f4d0e663520ec422
#
_cell.length_a   1.000
_cell.length_b   1.000
_cell.length_c   1.000
_cell.angle_alpha   90.00
_cell.angle_beta   90.00
_cell.angle_gamma   90.00
#
_symmetry.space_group_name_H-M   'P 1'
#
loop_
_entity.id
_entity.type
_entity.pdbx_description
1 polymer ?
#
loop_
_entity_poly.entity_id
_entity_poly.type
_entity_poly.pdbx_seq_one_letter_code
_entity_poly.pdbx_strand_id
1 'polypeptide(L)'
;MAPSPSGDGSYESTRSFGFGYSHMACEGLLIPFYIILSEVVVMKKKVCVIALLVICLAIAAYGTSAYFTHEETATNVITSGSIKVDLQEWSDTGNGLVPFEDIDGVLPGMEISKIVQVKNTGGQAAWVRVSADKDIHLAEGVDGEVDLSLLSYDLNTAFWTEKDGFYYYNTILQPNEVTEPLFTKVIFSATMSNMYQNSKAVIDVTAQATQVANNGTCALDAAGWPES
;
A
#
# COMPACT_ATOMS: atom_id res chain seq x y z
N MET A 1 -54.61 52.28 -35.92
CA MET A 1 -54.82 53.71 -35.67
C MET A 1 -53.46 54.33 -35.59
N ALA A 2 -53.04 54.91 -36.70
CA ALA A 2 -51.91 55.88 -36.77
C ALA A 2 -52.40 57.23 -36.27
N PRO A 3 -51.61 58.30 -36.09
CA PRO A 3 -50.62 58.74 -37.09
C PRO A 3 -49.29 59.31 -36.51
N SER A 4 -48.35 59.42 -37.36
CA SER A 4 -47.29 60.45 -37.46
C SER A 4 -47.86 61.84 -37.67
N PRO A 5 -47.15 62.97 -37.52
CA PRO A 5 -46.17 63.47 -38.50
C PRO A 5 -45.03 64.30 -37.97
N SER A 6 -43.87 64.36 -38.65
CA SER A 6 -43.33 65.37 -39.57
C SER A 6 -42.97 66.77 -39.03
N GLY A 7 -41.83 67.27 -39.52
CA GLY A 7 -41.38 68.66 -39.59
C GLY A 7 -39.89 68.79 -39.27
N ASP A 8 -38.93 68.80 -40.15
CA ASP A 8 -38.54 69.75 -41.23
C ASP A 8 -38.04 71.12 -40.77
N GLY A 9 -36.95 71.58 -41.32
CA GLY A 9 -36.45 72.92 -41.21
C GLY A 9 -34.95 73.01 -40.84
N SER A 10 -34.03 72.83 -41.68
CA SER A 10 -33.28 73.69 -42.60
C SER A 10 -32.60 74.94 -42.03
N TYR A 11 -31.42 75.18 -42.61
CA TYR A 11 -30.56 76.39 -42.77
C TYR A 11 -29.60 76.70 -41.59
N GLU A 12 -28.41 77.07 -41.71
CA GLU A 12 -27.46 77.50 -42.76
C GLU A 12 -26.14 77.87 -42.10
N SER A 13 -25.05 77.56 -42.84
CA SER A 13 -23.87 78.39 -43.12
C SER A 13 -23.16 79.15 -41.94
N THR A 14 -21.91 78.93 -41.67
CA THR A 14 -20.76 79.66 -42.22
C THR A 14 -19.44 79.46 -41.44
N ARG A 15 -18.35 79.33 -42.24
CA ARG A 15 -16.96 79.77 -42.05
C ARG A 15 -16.05 79.00 -41.05
N SER A 16 -15.22 78.20 -41.65
CA SER A 16 -13.76 78.34 -41.78
C SER A 16 -13.04 79.04 -40.67
N PHE A 17 -12.28 78.28 -39.91
CA PHE A 17 -10.91 78.63 -39.52
C PHE A 17 -10.07 77.41 -39.42
N GLY A 18 -9.07 77.30 -40.28
CA GLY A 18 -8.06 76.25 -40.25
C GLY A 18 -7.12 76.43 -39.09
N PHE A 19 -6.91 75.36 -38.40
CA PHE A 19 -5.70 75.13 -37.65
C PHE A 19 -5.23 73.74 -37.99
N GLY A 20 -4.16 73.66 -38.74
CA GLY A 20 -3.40 72.52 -39.01
C GLY A 20 -2.72 72.06 -37.71
N TYR A 21 -3.10 70.93 -37.21
CA TYR A 21 -2.27 70.19 -36.30
C TYR A 21 -1.76 68.94 -37.02
N SER A 22 -0.47 68.93 -37.21
CA SER A 22 0.35 67.89 -37.73
C SER A 22 0.08 66.57 -37.02
N HIS A 23 -0.47 65.60 -37.71
CA HIS A 23 -0.53 64.23 -37.37
C HIS A 23 0.88 63.63 -37.52
N MET A 24 1.76 63.89 -36.56
CA MET A 24 3.07 63.26 -36.50
C MET A 24 3.47 63.19 -35.00
N ALA A 25 3.34 62.04 -34.41
CA ALA A 25 4.09 61.50 -33.31
C ALA A 25 3.25 60.75 -32.25
N CYS A 26 2.50 59.73 -32.62
CA CYS A 26 1.99 58.76 -31.66
C CYS A 26 2.08 57.27 -32.09
N GLU A 27 2.54 56.99 -33.31
CA GLU A 27 2.68 55.58 -33.75
C GLU A 27 4.01 54.92 -33.30
N GLY A 28 5.04 55.70 -32.92
CA GLY A 28 6.34 55.17 -32.58
C GLY A 28 6.47 54.62 -31.14
N LEU A 29 5.54 54.96 -30.22
CA LEU A 29 5.69 54.58 -28.79
C LEU A 29 4.86 53.38 -28.38
N LEU A 30 3.85 53.00 -29.17
CA LEU A 30 2.97 51.86 -28.82
C LEU A 30 3.54 50.53 -29.27
N ILE A 31 4.36 50.50 -30.31
CA ILE A 31 4.93 49.23 -30.84
C ILE A 31 5.94 48.63 -29.84
N PRO A 32 6.92 49.40 -29.26
CA PRO A 32 7.85 48.82 -28.30
C PRO A 32 7.16 48.36 -27.01
N PHE A 33 6.09 49.06 -26.58
CA PHE A 33 5.35 48.68 -25.39
C PHE A 33 4.56 47.36 -25.58
N TYR A 34 3.97 47.15 -26.75
CA TYR A 34 3.27 45.92 -27.09
C TYR A 34 4.23 44.75 -27.20
N ILE A 35 5.43 44.95 -27.77
CA ILE A 35 6.45 43.89 -27.86
C ILE A 35 6.96 43.52 -26.46
N ILE A 36 7.22 44.47 -25.59
CA ILE A 36 7.66 44.21 -24.21
C ILE A 36 6.54 43.48 -23.42
N LEU A 37 5.29 43.87 -23.61
CA LEU A 37 4.17 43.21 -22.92
C LEU A 37 3.96 41.76 -23.42
N SER A 38 4.15 41.52 -24.71
CA SER A 38 4.07 40.18 -25.28
C SER A 38 5.19 39.24 -24.78
N GLU A 39 6.42 39.75 -24.67
CA GLU A 39 7.57 39.03 -24.12
C GLU A 39 7.38 38.70 -22.63
N VAL A 40 6.86 39.62 -21.83
CA VAL A 40 6.55 39.36 -20.40
C VAL A 40 5.46 38.30 -20.23
N VAL A 41 4.43 38.34 -21.08
CA VAL A 41 3.35 37.33 -21.05
C VAL A 41 3.87 35.96 -21.47
N VAL A 42 4.72 35.86 -22.49
CA VAL A 42 5.33 34.62 -22.96
C VAL A 42 6.30 34.06 -21.89
N MET A 43 7.09 34.91 -21.25
CA MET A 43 7.96 34.47 -20.14
C MET A 43 7.15 33.93 -18.95
N LYS A 44 6.07 34.61 -18.56
CA LYS A 44 5.19 34.11 -17.48
C LYS A 44 4.57 32.76 -17.83
N LYS A 45 4.14 32.54 -19.09
CA LYS A 45 3.62 31.25 -19.56
C LYS A 45 4.70 30.17 -19.53
N LYS A 46 5.92 30.45 -19.95
CA LYS A 46 7.06 29.49 -19.90
C LYS A 46 7.41 29.14 -18.45
N VAL A 47 7.45 30.12 -17.54
CA VAL A 47 7.70 29.88 -16.11
C VAL A 47 6.60 29.02 -15.49
N CYS A 48 5.33 29.27 -15.80
CA CYS A 48 4.22 28.44 -15.32
C CYS A 48 4.31 26.99 -15.83
N VAL A 49 4.68 26.79 -17.11
CA VAL A 49 4.84 25.43 -17.69
C VAL A 49 6.00 24.70 -17.01
N ILE A 50 7.14 25.37 -16.78
CA ILE A 50 8.29 24.77 -16.07
C ILE A 50 7.92 24.44 -14.63
N ALA A 51 7.23 25.33 -13.91
CA ALA A 51 6.77 25.09 -12.55
C ALA A 51 5.81 23.87 -12.49
N LEU A 52 4.90 23.74 -13.45
CA LEU A 52 3.98 22.62 -13.54
C LEU A 52 4.72 21.31 -13.80
N LEU A 53 5.73 21.33 -14.69
CA LEU A 53 6.59 20.17 -14.97
C LEU A 53 7.37 19.73 -13.72
N VAL A 54 7.93 20.67 -12.95
CA VAL A 54 8.66 20.36 -11.71
C VAL A 54 7.71 19.75 -10.66
N ILE A 55 6.49 20.29 -10.53
CA ILE A 55 5.48 19.73 -9.63
C ILE A 55 5.08 18.31 -10.05
N CYS A 56 4.86 18.06 -11.35
CA CYS A 56 4.55 16.72 -11.85
C CYS A 56 5.70 15.73 -11.60
N LEU A 57 6.95 16.15 -11.80
CA LEU A 57 8.14 15.33 -11.50
C LEU A 57 8.27 15.06 -9.99
N ALA A 58 7.99 16.04 -9.14
CA ALA A 58 7.99 15.87 -7.70
C ALA A 58 6.91 14.87 -7.26
N ILE A 59 5.68 15.00 -7.77
CA ILE A 59 4.59 14.05 -7.47
C ILE A 59 4.94 12.64 -7.97
N ALA A 60 5.55 12.50 -9.15
CA ALA A 60 6.00 11.20 -9.67
C ALA A 60 7.11 10.60 -8.80
N ALA A 61 8.05 11.41 -8.30
CA ALA A 61 9.12 10.93 -7.41
C ALA A 61 8.59 10.53 -6.02
N TYR A 62 7.67 11.30 -5.45
CA TYR A 62 7.02 10.94 -4.18
C TYR A 62 6.05 9.76 -4.33
N GLY A 63 5.35 9.66 -5.46
CA GLY A 63 4.45 8.53 -5.75
C GLY A 63 5.20 7.22 -5.93
N THR A 64 6.42 7.23 -6.50
CA THR A 64 7.25 6.02 -6.63
C THR A 64 7.85 5.55 -5.31
N SER A 65 8.22 6.46 -4.40
CA SER A 65 8.71 6.03 -3.08
C SER A 65 7.60 5.44 -2.20
N ALA A 66 6.35 5.88 -2.32
CA ALA A 66 5.22 5.27 -1.63
C ALA A 66 4.87 3.85 -2.16
N TYR A 67 5.24 3.54 -3.41
CA TYR A 67 5.02 2.21 -4.00
C TYR A 67 6.09 1.18 -3.60
N PHE A 68 7.28 1.64 -3.16
CA PHE A 68 8.37 0.76 -2.75
C PHE A 68 8.44 0.48 -1.25
N THR A 69 7.60 1.13 -0.43
CA THR A 69 7.53 0.89 1.02
C THR A 69 6.37 0.01 1.45
N HIS A 70 5.53 -0.45 0.52
CA HIS A 70 4.57 -1.49 0.79
C HIS A 70 5.20 -2.82 0.34
N GLU A 71 6.04 -3.42 1.17
CA GLU A 71 6.24 -4.86 1.13
C GLU A 71 4.90 -5.47 1.52
N GLU A 72 4.11 -5.85 0.51
CA GLU A 72 3.02 -6.78 0.74
C GLU A 72 3.67 -8.02 1.33
N THR A 73 3.35 -8.28 2.59
CA THR A 73 3.55 -9.61 3.15
C THR A 73 2.72 -10.54 2.27
N ALA A 74 3.37 -11.20 1.33
CA ALA A 74 2.71 -12.10 0.42
C ALA A 74 2.15 -13.23 1.28
N THR A 75 0.85 -13.17 1.56
CA THR A 75 0.13 -14.22 2.26
C THR A 75 0.16 -15.45 1.35
N ASN A 76 1.12 -16.34 1.60
CA ASN A 76 1.31 -17.53 0.79
C ASN A 76 0.23 -18.57 1.12
N VAL A 77 -0.73 -18.70 0.21
CA VAL A 77 -1.78 -19.71 0.27
C VAL A 77 -1.68 -20.63 -0.94
N ILE A 78 -1.41 -21.88 -0.68
CA ILE A 78 -1.34 -22.92 -1.73
C ILE A 78 -2.53 -23.86 -1.56
N THR A 79 -3.35 -24.00 -2.59
CA THR A 79 -4.58 -24.81 -2.55
C THR A 79 -4.59 -25.90 -3.61
N SER A 80 -5.27 -27.02 -3.32
CA SER A 80 -5.46 -28.15 -4.23
C SER A 80 -6.92 -28.22 -4.68
N GLY A 81 -7.17 -28.12 -5.97
CA GLY A 81 -8.50 -28.32 -6.57
C GLY A 81 -9.53 -27.24 -6.18
N SER A 82 -10.71 -27.67 -5.72
CA SER A 82 -11.81 -26.78 -5.31
C SER A 82 -11.72 -26.27 -3.87
N ILE A 83 -10.70 -26.68 -3.13
CA ILE A 83 -10.43 -26.20 -1.77
C ILE A 83 -9.79 -24.82 -1.86
N LYS A 84 -10.29 -23.91 -1.03
CA LYS A 84 -9.77 -22.53 -0.97
C LYS A 84 -9.70 -22.09 0.48
N VAL A 85 -8.52 -21.68 0.92
CA VAL A 85 -8.30 -21.11 2.25
C VAL A 85 -7.69 -19.72 2.13
N ASP A 86 -7.79 -18.95 3.19
CA ASP A 86 -7.24 -17.61 3.34
C ASP A 86 -6.45 -17.56 4.64
N LEU A 87 -5.19 -17.18 4.57
CA LEU A 87 -4.35 -16.98 5.75
C LEU A 87 -4.66 -15.61 6.33
N GLN A 88 -4.94 -15.56 7.62
CA GLN A 88 -5.27 -14.34 8.35
C GLN A 88 -4.20 -14.07 9.40
N GLU A 89 -3.56 -12.93 9.30
CA GLU A 89 -2.54 -12.47 10.23
C GLU A 89 -2.98 -11.15 10.86
N TRP A 90 -3.08 -11.14 12.19
CA TRP A 90 -3.56 -10.00 12.94
C TRP A 90 -2.60 -9.62 14.06
N SER A 91 -2.64 -8.37 14.48
CA SER A 91 -2.03 -7.87 15.71
C SER A 91 -3.10 -7.32 16.64
N ASP A 92 -3.03 -7.68 17.91
CA ASP A 92 -3.89 -7.10 18.94
C ASP A 92 -3.23 -5.84 19.52
N THR A 93 -3.84 -4.70 19.30
CA THR A 93 -3.38 -3.40 19.79
C THR A 93 -3.94 -3.04 21.16
N GLY A 94 -4.75 -3.93 21.77
CA GLY A 94 -5.53 -3.64 22.99
C GLY A 94 -6.80 -2.83 22.75
N ASN A 95 -6.96 -2.26 21.55
CA ASN A 95 -8.17 -1.56 21.10
C ASN A 95 -8.89 -2.30 19.97
N GLY A 96 -8.42 -3.49 19.62
CA GLY A 96 -8.93 -4.35 18.56
C GLY A 96 -7.83 -4.94 17.70
N LEU A 97 -8.24 -5.84 16.81
CA LEU A 97 -7.35 -6.50 15.87
C LEU A 97 -7.13 -5.60 14.64
N VAL A 98 -5.87 -5.48 14.24
CA VAL A 98 -5.44 -4.83 13.00
C VAL A 98 -4.64 -5.82 12.16
N PRO A 99 -4.53 -5.66 10.84
CA PRO A 99 -3.63 -6.47 10.04
C PRO A 99 -2.20 -6.42 10.62
N PHE A 100 -1.53 -7.58 10.61
CA PHE A 100 -0.15 -7.65 11.10
C PHE A 100 0.79 -6.92 10.13
N GLU A 101 1.73 -6.16 10.68
CA GLU A 101 2.82 -5.53 9.95
C GLU A 101 4.16 -6.11 10.41
N ASP A 102 5.18 -6.04 9.57
CA ASP A 102 6.52 -6.58 9.86
C ASP A 102 7.12 -6.00 11.14
N ILE A 103 7.96 -6.81 11.77
CA ILE A 103 8.58 -6.49 13.06
C ILE A 103 9.92 -5.82 12.82
N ASP A 104 9.98 -4.52 13.05
CA ASP A 104 11.22 -3.75 13.07
C ASP A 104 11.71 -3.48 14.48
N GLY A 105 13.02 -3.40 14.65
CA GLY A 105 13.63 -3.00 15.91
C GLY A 105 13.53 -4.04 17.02
N VAL A 106 13.91 -5.28 16.73
CA VAL A 106 13.96 -6.38 17.70
C VAL A 106 14.76 -6.01 18.95
N LEU A 107 14.19 -6.29 20.13
CA LEU A 107 14.82 -6.13 21.43
C LEU A 107 14.77 -7.43 22.22
N PRO A 108 15.82 -7.77 22.99
CA PRO A 108 15.82 -8.93 23.89
C PRO A 108 14.65 -8.90 24.89
N GLY A 109 13.94 -10.00 25.02
CA GLY A 109 12.77 -10.13 25.91
C GLY A 109 11.48 -9.49 25.40
N MET A 110 11.45 -9.00 24.16
CA MET A 110 10.27 -8.43 23.53
C MET A 110 9.24 -9.51 23.19
N GLU A 111 7.97 -9.21 23.40
CA GLU A 111 6.84 -10.01 22.90
C GLU A 111 6.02 -9.15 21.95
N ILE A 112 5.66 -9.72 20.80
CA ILE A 112 4.88 -9.03 19.77
C ILE A 112 3.62 -9.82 19.49
N SER A 113 2.48 -9.14 19.43
CA SER A 113 1.24 -9.76 19.02
C SER A 113 1.28 -10.07 17.53
N LYS A 114 1.21 -11.36 17.19
CA LYS A 114 1.00 -11.88 15.84
C LYS A 114 0.07 -13.08 15.94
N ILE A 115 -1.18 -12.88 15.55
CA ILE A 115 -2.24 -13.90 15.60
C ILE A 115 -2.35 -14.51 14.23
N VAL A 116 -2.11 -15.80 14.10
CA VAL A 116 -2.16 -16.55 12.84
C VAL A 116 -3.34 -17.51 12.84
N GLN A 117 -4.24 -17.34 11.87
CA GLN A 117 -5.43 -18.15 11.67
C GLN A 117 -5.63 -18.48 10.20
N VAL A 118 -6.37 -19.55 9.91
CA VAL A 118 -6.74 -19.92 8.54
C VAL A 118 -8.25 -19.93 8.41
N LYS A 119 -8.78 -19.25 7.40
CA LYS A 119 -10.21 -19.25 7.06
C LYS A 119 -10.47 -20.12 5.84
N ASN A 120 -11.45 -20.99 5.92
CA ASN A 120 -11.93 -21.70 4.75
C ASN A 120 -12.88 -20.80 3.94
N THR A 121 -12.40 -20.31 2.79
CA THR A 121 -13.19 -19.50 1.86
C THR A 121 -13.76 -20.33 0.71
N GLY A 122 -13.51 -21.64 0.70
CA GLY A 122 -14.05 -22.57 -0.26
C GLY A 122 -15.45 -23.08 0.11
N GLY A 123 -16.02 -23.87 -0.78
CA GLY A 123 -17.36 -24.49 -0.59
C GLY A 123 -17.32 -25.90 -0.01
N GLN A 124 -16.14 -26.43 0.33
CA GLN A 124 -15.93 -27.79 0.81
C GLN A 124 -15.15 -27.78 2.12
N ALA A 125 -15.39 -28.80 2.96
CA ALA A 125 -14.60 -29.01 4.17
C ALA A 125 -13.14 -29.34 3.84
N ALA A 126 -12.21 -28.83 4.63
CA ALA A 126 -10.78 -28.94 4.40
C ALA A 126 -10.01 -29.45 5.60
N TRP A 127 -8.98 -30.25 5.36
CA TRP A 127 -7.85 -30.41 6.24
C TRP A 127 -6.88 -29.26 6.02
N VAL A 128 -6.30 -28.73 7.09
CA VAL A 128 -5.40 -27.56 7.06
C VAL A 128 -4.09 -27.90 7.73
N ARG A 129 -2.99 -27.45 7.14
CA ARG A 129 -1.68 -27.37 7.78
C ARG A 129 -1.01 -26.02 7.47
N VAL A 130 -0.12 -25.59 8.34
CA VAL A 130 0.60 -24.32 8.24
C VAL A 130 2.09 -24.58 8.45
N SER A 131 2.96 -23.97 7.65
CA SER A 131 4.37 -23.78 7.99
C SER A 131 4.60 -22.34 8.46
N ALA A 132 5.56 -22.16 9.37
CA ALA A 132 5.96 -20.86 9.89
C ALA A 132 7.49 -20.79 9.94
N ASP A 133 8.07 -20.28 8.87
CA ASP A 133 9.51 -20.15 8.71
C ASP A 133 9.99 -18.84 9.34
N LYS A 134 11.13 -18.90 10.02
CA LYS A 134 11.70 -17.77 10.74
C LYS A 134 12.98 -17.33 10.09
N ASP A 135 13.20 -16.01 10.03
CA ASP A 135 14.49 -15.43 9.69
C ASP A 135 14.75 -14.18 10.54
N ILE A 136 16.02 -13.83 10.73
CA ILE A 136 16.44 -12.60 11.40
C ILE A 136 17.53 -11.95 10.58
N HIS A 137 17.23 -10.78 10.02
CA HIS A 137 18.19 -9.95 9.34
C HIS A 137 18.84 -9.00 10.34
N LEU A 138 20.15 -9.18 10.59
CA LEU A 138 20.91 -8.31 11.48
C LEU A 138 20.93 -6.87 10.97
N ALA A 139 21.09 -5.92 11.88
CA ALA A 139 21.22 -4.50 11.53
C ALA A 139 22.44 -4.26 10.61
N GLU A 140 22.38 -3.24 9.78
CA GLU A 140 23.46 -2.89 8.85
C GLU A 140 24.80 -2.72 9.58
N GLY A 141 25.84 -3.38 9.08
CA GLY A 141 27.18 -3.35 9.67
C GLY A 141 27.38 -4.27 10.87
N VAL A 142 26.41 -5.11 11.21
CA VAL A 142 26.54 -6.14 12.23
C VAL A 142 26.73 -7.50 11.56
N ASP A 143 27.86 -8.15 11.84
CA ASP A 143 28.16 -9.50 11.35
C ASP A 143 28.06 -10.52 12.49
N GLY A 144 27.54 -11.70 12.20
CA GLY A 144 27.42 -12.79 13.16
C GLY A 144 26.56 -13.94 12.66
N GLU A 145 26.63 -15.07 13.35
CA GLU A 145 25.75 -16.20 13.08
C GLU A 145 24.43 -16.02 13.82
N VAL A 146 23.32 -16.15 13.11
CA VAL A 146 21.98 -15.99 13.63
C VAL A 146 21.49 -17.29 14.27
N ASP A 147 21.06 -17.22 15.53
CA ASP A 147 20.42 -18.33 16.25
C ASP A 147 18.90 -18.12 16.27
N LEU A 148 18.19 -18.82 15.38
CA LEU A 148 16.73 -18.76 15.25
C LEU A 148 15.99 -19.41 16.45
N SER A 149 16.69 -20.16 17.31
CA SER A 149 16.08 -20.74 18.53
C SER A 149 15.72 -19.67 19.55
N LEU A 150 16.33 -18.49 19.45
CA LEU A 150 16.01 -17.32 20.29
C LEU A 150 14.67 -16.67 19.98
N LEU A 151 14.02 -17.08 18.88
CA LEU A 151 12.68 -16.65 18.49
C LEU A 151 11.72 -17.82 18.62
N SER A 152 10.67 -17.67 19.42
CA SER A 152 9.68 -18.71 19.69
C SER A 152 8.24 -18.17 19.54
N TYR A 153 7.28 -19.08 19.54
CA TYR A 153 5.84 -18.79 19.48
C TYR A 153 5.14 -19.37 20.72
N ASP A 154 4.02 -18.77 21.09
CA ASP A 154 3.06 -19.35 22.06
C ASP A 154 2.12 -20.35 21.36
N LEU A 155 2.68 -21.47 20.87
CA LEU A 155 1.94 -22.45 20.08
C LEU A 155 0.70 -22.99 20.79
N ASN A 156 -0.44 -23.00 20.09
CA ASN A 156 -1.70 -23.54 20.59
C ASN A 156 -1.78 -25.05 20.37
N THR A 157 -1.07 -25.79 21.18
CA THR A 157 -0.98 -27.28 21.09
C THR A 157 -2.29 -28.00 21.39
N ALA A 158 -3.32 -27.32 21.88
CA ALA A 158 -4.64 -27.91 22.08
C ALA A 158 -5.36 -28.17 20.74
N PHE A 159 -5.12 -27.32 19.74
CA PHE A 159 -5.78 -27.37 18.44
C PHE A 159 -4.86 -27.69 17.27
N TRP A 160 -3.54 -27.63 17.50
CA TRP A 160 -2.54 -27.85 16.47
C TRP A 160 -1.50 -28.89 16.87
N THR A 161 -1.11 -29.75 15.95
CA THR A 161 -0.09 -30.77 16.15
C THR A 161 1.07 -30.52 15.19
N GLU A 162 2.28 -30.38 15.76
CA GLU A 162 3.51 -30.23 14.95
C GLU A 162 3.99 -31.60 14.46
N LYS A 163 4.33 -31.68 13.17
CA LYS A 163 4.98 -32.83 12.55
C LYS A 163 5.73 -32.39 11.29
N ASP A 164 6.99 -32.80 11.16
CA ASP A 164 7.83 -32.63 9.97
C ASP A 164 7.90 -31.15 9.47
N GLY A 165 7.96 -30.17 10.40
CA GLY A 165 8.03 -28.75 10.09
C GLY A 165 6.70 -28.09 9.73
N PHE A 166 5.59 -28.84 9.82
CA PHE A 166 4.24 -28.31 9.64
C PHE A 166 3.42 -28.43 10.93
N TYR A 167 2.47 -27.50 11.06
CA TYR A 167 1.45 -27.50 12.11
C TYR A 167 0.12 -27.91 11.51
N TYR A 168 -0.42 -29.03 11.93
CA TYR A 168 -1.68 -29.61 11.43
C TYR A 168 -2.83 -29.24 12.35
N TYR A 169 -3.89 -28.67 11.79
CA TYR A 169 -5.10 -28.40 12.55
C TYR A 169 -5.83 -29.69 12.89
N ASN A 170 -6.14 -29.88 14.18
CA ASN A 170 -6.62 -31.17 14.69
C ASN A 170 -8.07 -31.50 14.31
N THR A 171 -8.82 -30.53 13.78
CA THR A 171 -10.22 -30.70 13.40
C THR A 171 -10.47 -30.32 11.94
N ILE A 172 -11.60 -30.76 11.40
CA ILE A 172 -12.05 -30.41 10.05
C ILE A 172 -12.46 -28.93 10.04
N LEU A 173 -11.96 -28.17 9.09
CA LEU A 173 -12.37 -26.80 8.89
C LEU A 173 -13.52 -26.71 7.88
N GLN A 174 -14.73 -26.40 8.36
CA GLN A 174 -15.92 -26.28 7.53
C GLN A 174 -15.90 -25.02 6.66
N PRO A 175 -16.69 -24.95 5.56
CA PRO A 175 -16.83 -23.72 4.79
C PRO A 175 -17.20 -22.50 5.64
N ASN A 176 -16.50 -21.39 5.42
CA ASN A 176 -16.60 -20.12 6.15
C ASN A 176 -16.13 -20.14 7.62
N GLU A 177 -15.67 -21.27 8.14
CA GLU A 177 -15.04 -21.32 9.47
C GLU A 177 -13.61 -20.78 9.45
N VAL A 178 -13.16 -20.33 10.62
CA VAL A 178 -11.78 -19.88 10.91
C VAL A 178 -11.22 -20.83 11.95
N THR A 179 -9.95 -21.22 11.82
CA THR A 179 -9.28 -22.05 12.81
C THR A 179 -9.13 -21.30 14.13
N GLU A 180 -8.95 -22.05 15.23
CA GLU A 180 -8.32 -21.46 16.40
C GLU A 180 -6.91 -20.97 16.03
N PRO A 181 -6.42 -19.90 16.66
CA PRO A 181 -5.08 -19.37 16.37
C PRO A 181 -4.02 -20.46 16.50
N LEU A 182 -3.07 -20.49 15.54
CA LEU A 182 -1.87 -21.33 15.65
C LEU A 182 -0.98 -20.84 16.78
N PHE A 183 -0.76 -19.54 16.82
CA PHE A 183 -0.11 -18.79 17.90
C PHE A 183 -0.68 -17.36 17.92
N THR A 184 -0.46 -16.66 19.03
CA THR A 184 -0.92 -15.28 19.20
C THR A 184 0.22 -14.30 19.45
N LYS A 185 1.41 -14.83 19.75
CA LYS A 185 2.60 -14.03 20.06
C LYS A 185 3.86 -14.61 19.45
N VAL A 186 4.74 -13.69 19.09
CA VAL A 186 6.14 -13.95 18.79
C VAL A 186 6.97 -13.48 19.99
N ILE A 187 7.85 -14.34 20.49
CA ILE A 187 8.61 -14.13 21.73
C ILE A 187 10.09 -14.12 21.40
N PHE A 188 10.75 -13.01 21.67
CA PHE A 188 12.20 -12.85 21.55
C PHE A 188 12.84 -13.17 22.89
N SER A 189 13.80 -14.10 22.92
CA SER A 189 14.46 -14.49 24.15
C SER A 189 15.17 -13.32 24.83
N ALA A 190 15.02 -13.20 26.14
CA ALA A 190 15.78 -12.23 26.95
C ALA A 190 17.29 -12.50 26.94
N THR A 191 17.73 -13.69 26.49
CA THR A 191 19.15 -14.07 26.35
C THR A 191 19.78 -13.62 25.02
N MET A 192 19.01 -13.01 24.14
CA MET A 192 19.53 -12.43 22.88
C MET A 192 20.63 -11.41 23.21
N SER A 193 21.75 -11.51 22.50
CA SER A 193 22.87 -10.57 22.67
C SER A 193 22.57 -9.21 21.98
N ASN A 194 23.39 -8.21 22.25
CA ASN A 194 23.29 -6.89 21.60
C ASN A 194 23.44 -6.95 20.06
N MET A 195 23.93 -8.06 19.50
CA MET A 195 24.03 -8.30 18.07
C MET A 195 22.66 -8.23 17.36
N TYR A 196 21.59 -8.60 18.05
CA TYR A 196 20.21 -8.57 17.51
C TYR A 196 19.50 -7.22 17.67
N GLN A 197 20.13 -6.25 18.31
CA GLN A 197 19.52 -4.94 18.52
C GLN A 197 19.30 -4.24 17.17
N ASN A 198 18.08 -3.73 16.94
CA ASN A 198 17.65 -3.11 15.69
C ASN A 198 17.66 -4.05 14.46
N SER A 199 17.66 -5.37 14.68
CA SER A 199 17.45 -6.35 13.61
C SER A 199 16.00 -6.38 13.17
N LYS A 200 15.75 -6.89 11.96
CA LYS A 200 14.42 -7.19 11.44
C LYS A 200 14.16 -8.69 11.59
N ALA A 201 13.07 -9.07 12.24
CA ALA A 201 12.61 -10.45 12.26
C ALA A 201 11.51 -10.64 11.22
N VAL A 202 11.66 -11.68 10.40
CA VAL A 202 10.69 -12.10 9.39
C VAL A 202 10.12 -13.44 9.78
N ILE A 203 8.81 -13.59 9.68
CA ILE A 203 8.10 -14.84 9.93
C ILE A 203 7.18 -15.08 8.74
N ASP A 204 7.65 -15.94 7.84
CA ASP A 204 6.90 -16.35 6.67
C ASP A 204 5.95 -17.48 7.02
N VAL A 205 4.65 -17.21 6.92
CA VAL A 205 3.61 -18.20 7.20
C VAL A 205 2.96 -18.64 5.91
N THR A 206 2.90 -19.96 5.70
CA THR A 206 2.23 -20.55 4.52
C THR A 206 1.13 -21.49 4.97
N ALA A 207 -0.10 -21.24 4.56
CA ALA A 207 -1.23 -22.10 4.78
C ALA A 207 -1.45 -23.04 3.58
N GLN A 208 -1.64 -24.33 3.86
CA GLN A 208 -1.96 -25.36 2.88
C GLN A 208 -3.24 -26.06 3.28
N ALA A 209 -4.04 -26.44 2.29
CA ALA A 209 -5.27 -27.16 2.52
C ALA A 209 -5.49 -28.29 1.50
N THR A 210 -6.11 -29.37 1.97
CA THR A 210 -6.53 -30.48 1.13
C THR A 210 -7.94 -30.89 1.48
N GLN A 211 -8.60 -31.64 0.58
CA GLN A 211 -9.98 -32.10 0.78
C GLN A 211 -10.09 -33.14 1.92
N VAL A 212 -11.24 -33.14 2.59
CA VAL A 212 -11.57 -34.16 3.63
C VAL A 212 -12.15 -35.41 3.00
N ALA A 213 -12.95 -35.25 1.95
CA ALA A 213 -13.67 -36.38 1.35
C ALA A 213 -12.72 -37.46 0.80
N ASN A 214 -12.83 -38.67 1.30
CA ASN A 214 -11.99 -39.84 0.97
C ASN A 214 -10.47 -39.60 1.21
N ASN A 215 -10.13 -38.77 2.20
CA ASN A 215 -8.75 -38.36 2.42
C ASN A 215 -8.37 -38.33 3.92
N GLY A 216 -8.07 -39.53 4.45
CA GLY A 216 -7.67 -39.69 5.84
C GLY A 216 -8.79 -39.51 6.87
N THR A 217 -8.47 -39.76 8.13
CA THR A 217 -9.36 -39.52 9.28
C THR A 217 -8.98 -38.33 10.10
N CYS A 218 -7.81 -37.77 9.86
CA CYS A 218 -7.30 -36.55 10.45
C CYS A 218 -6.32 -35.85 9.48
N ALA A 219 -5.95 -34.61 9.75
CA ALA A 219 -5.03 -33.85 8.91
C ALA A 219 -3.63 -34.51 8.79
N LEU A 220 -3.18 -35.23 9.83
CA LEU A 220 -1.89 -35.91 9.84
C LEU A 220 -1.80 -37.09 8.88
N ASP A 221 -2.96 -37.74 8.59
CA ASP A 221 -3.07 -38.91 7.71
C ASP A 221 -3.52 -38.50 6.30
N ALA A 222 -3.86 -37.24 6.09
CA ALA A 222 -4.33 -36.72 4.82
C ALA A 222 -3.20 -36.70 3.78
N ALA A 223 -3.56 -36.97 2.53
CA ALA A 223 -2.69 -36.94 1.37
C ALA A 223 -3.07 -35.79 0.42
N GLY A 224 -2.28 -35.61 -0.65
CA GLY A 224 -2.59 -34.58 -1.67
C GLY A 224 -2.36 -33.17 -1.20
N TRP A 225 -1.46 -32.98 -0.24
CA TRP A 225 -0.99 -31.68 0.12
C TRP A 225 -0.30 -31.01 -1.08
N PRO A 226 -0.50 -29.69 -1.28
CA PRO A 226 0.24 -28.95 -2.30
C PRO A 226 1.75 -29.10 -2.10
N GLU A 227 2.50 -29.15 -3.19
CA GLU A 227 3.96 -29.04 -3.12
C GLU A 227 4.34 -27.58 -2.79
N SER A 228 5.31 -27.41 -1.91
CA SER A 228 5.87 -26.13 -1.49
C SER A 228 6.92 -25.64 -2.47
#